data_a3194074ca322a134e8ba463ee60572f
#
_entry.id   a3194074ca322a134e8ba463ee60572f
#
_cell.length_a   1.000
_cell.length_b   1.000
_cell.length_c   1.000
_cell.angle_alpha   90.00
_cell.angle_beta   90.00
_cell.angle_gamma   90.00
#
_symmetry.space_group_name_H-M   'P 1'
#
loop_
_entity.id
_entity.type
_entity.pdbx_description
1 polymer ?
#
loop_
_entity_poly.entity_id
_entity_poly.type
_entity_poly.pdbx_seq_one_letter_code
_entity_poly.pdbx_strand_id
1 'polypeptide(L)'
;MDKPRHDMQHTLDELLFLAGDQLVAVCQERVAALLAQPEYADPRRLERFGFKGYSQQDEDGILQEIFRRIDLGSGENARRFVEIGVGDGLENNTLYLLQQGWRGLWIDADQDRCAAIRARFAAPLAAGTLQLTQAIVNAENINGLIAAAGIKGEIDLLSIDIDGNDYHVFEALDIPGALSPRVVVIEYNARFRPPVKLVQPYDALYSWDGSDYFGASLCALHDLARRKGYVLVATNLTGVNAFFVRKDLAGAHFYPDTDTAALFNPARYRLIPGFDNGHLPGYGPYLLK
;
A
#
# COMPACT_ATOMS: atom_id res chain seq x y z
N MET A 1 20.33 -6.16 -45.69
CA MET A 1 20.11 -4.72 -45.47
C MET A 1 19.46 -4.43 -44.12
N ASP A 2 19.85 -5.12 -43.01
CA ASP A 2 19.22 -4.93 -41.67
C ASP A 2 20.15 -4.28 -40.62
N LYS A 3 21.41 -3.93 -40.97
CA LYS A 3 22.34 -3.29 -40.03
C LYS A 3 21.89 -1.93 -39.46
N PRO A 4 21.32 -0.97 -40.24
CA PRO A 4 20.98 0.34 -39.68
C PRO A 4 19.83 0.34 -38.67
N ARG A 5 18.88 -0.58 -38.79
CA ARG A 5 17.75 -0.70 -37.83
C ARG A 5 18.19 -1.27 -36.49
N HIS A 6 19.13 -2.23 -36.52
CA HIS A 6 19.65 -2.84 -35.29
C HIS A 6 20.48 -1.84 -34.47
N ASP A 7 21.31 -1.03 -35.14
CA ASP A 7 22.07 0.03 -34.49
C ASP A 7 21.18 1.11 -33.86
N MET A 8 20.13 1.53 -34.54
CA MET A 8 19.20 2.56 -34.04
C MET A 8 18.42 2.06 -32.83
N GLN A 9 17.95 0.81 -32.82
CA GLN A 9 17.26 0.22 -31.68
C GLN A 9 18.22 0.11 -30.48
N HIS A 10 19.43 -0.37 -30.67
CA HIS A 10 20.45 -0.45 -29.61
C HIS A 10 20.73 0.94 -28.99
N THR A 11 20.94 1.95 -29.85
CA THR A 11 21.16 3.32 -29.38
C THR A 11 19.97 3.87 -28.59
N LEU A 12 18.73 3.57 -29.04
CA LEU A 12 17.52 3.97 -28.32
C LEU A 12 17.44 3.31 -26.96
N ASP A 13 17.72 2.02 -26.88
CA ASP A 13 17.70 1.26 -25.63
C ASP A 13 18.78 1.78 -24.65
N GLU A 14 19.97 2.11 -25.14
CA GLU A 14 21.01 2.76 -24.32
C GLU A 14 20.61 4.14 -23.82
N LEU A 15 19.98 4.96 -24.66
CA LEU A 15 19.49 6.29 -24.25
C LEU A 15 18.37 6.18 -23.22
N LEU A 16 17.44 5.23 -23.37
CA LEU A 16 16.38 4.98 -22.40
C LEU A 16 16.94 4.52 -21.06
N PHE A 17 17.96 3.63 -21.09
CA PHE A 17 18.65 3.19 -19.89
C PHE A 17 19.33 4.36 -19.16
N LEU A 18 20.11 5.17 -19.87
CA LEU A 18 20.79 6.34 -19.30
C LEU A 18 19.79 7.38 -18.76
N ALA A 19 18.69 7.61 -19.48
CA ALA A 19 17.63 8.51 -19.02
C ALA A 19 16.93 7.98 -17.74
N GLY A 20 16.74 6.66 -17.68
CA GLY A 20 16.21 5.98 -16.48
C GLY A 20 17.13 6.17 -15.27
N ASP A 21 18.43 5.89 -15.44
CA ASP A 21 19.42 6.07 -14.37
C ASP A 21 19.48 7.51 -13.87
N GLN A 22 19.45 8.48 -14.78
CA GLN A 22 19.41 9.90 -14.42
C GLN A 22 18.13 10.26 -13.64
N LEU A 23 16.97 9.72 -14.06
CA LEU A 23 15.72 9.93 -13.36
C LEU A 23 15.79 9.38 -11.93
N VAL A 24 16.28 8.16 -11.77
CA VAL A 24 16.47 7.53 -10.44
C VAL A 24 17.37 8.39 -9.57
N ALA A 25 18.53 8.81 -10.07
CA ALA A 25 19.46 9.66 -9.32
C ALA A 25 18.82 10.98 -8.87
N VAL A 26 18.12 11.67 -9.77
CA VAL A 26 17.39 12.92 -9.44
C VAL A 26 16.29 12.67 -8.40
N CYS A 27 15.57 11.58 -8.49
CA CYS A 27 14.54 11.22 -7.52
C CYS A 27 15.15 10.92 -6.14
N GLN A 28 16.24 10.18 -6.08
CA GLN A 28 16.98 9.89 -4.84
C GLN A 28 17.51 11.18 -4.17
N GLU A 29 18.07 12.09 -4.95
CA GLU A 29 18.49 13.40 -4.43
C GLU A 29 17.32 14.21 -3.86
N ARG A 30 16.16 14.19 -4.53
CA ARG A 30 14.95 14.87 -4.05
C ARG A 30 14.42 14.24 -2.77
N VAL A 31 14.39 12.92 -2.68
CA VAL A 31 14.01 12.20 -1.45
C VAL A 31 14.94 12.57 -0.31
N ALA A 32 16.26 12.53 -0.54
CA ALA A 32 17.24 12.91 0.46
C ALA A 32 17.08 14.36 0.93
N ALA A 33 16.84 15.30 -0.01
CA ALA A 33 16.61 16.70 0.30
C ALA A 33 15.33 16.93 1.11
N LEU A 34 14.26 16.20 0.82
CA LEU A 34 13.01 16.24 1.60
C LEU A 34 13.25 15.70 3.01
N LEU A 35 13.85 14.54 3.16
CA LEU A 35 14.08 13.90 4.45
C LEU A 35 15.09 14.66 5.34
N ALA A 36 15.90 15.56 4.76
CA ALA A 36 16.78 16.46 5.49
C ALA A 36 16.05 17.67 6.10
N GLN A 37 14.79 17.91 5.76
CA GLN A 37 14.02 19.03 6.30
C GLN A 37 13.69 18.79 7.79
N PRO A 38 13.62 19.86 8.61
CA PRO A 38 13.39 19.76 10.05
C PRO A 38 12.12 19.00 10.43
N GLU A 39 11.08 19.04 9.61
CA GLU A 39 9.81 18.34 9.83
C GLU A 39 9.97 16.82 9.87
N TYR A 40 10.98 16.25 9.18
CA TYR A 40 11.28 14.82 9.19
C TYR A 40 12.37 14.41 10.21
N ALA A 41 12.86 15.35 11.02
CA ALA A 41 13.98 15.09 11.94
C ALA A 41 13.61 14.24 13.16
N ASP A 42 12.34 14.21 13.57
CA ASP A 42 11.90 13.41 14.72
C ASP A 42 12.09 11.90 14.41
N PRO A 43 12.81 11.14 15.26
CA PRO A 43 13.09 9.72 15.03
C PRO A 43 11.83 8.83 15.03
N ARG A 44 10.69 9.35 15.53
CA ARG A 44 9.41 8.63 15.51
C ARG A 44 8.71 8.71 14.17
N ARG A 45 9.13 9.63 13.28
CA ARG A 45 8.62 9.72 11.90
C ARG A 45 9.09 8.51 11.08
N LEU A 46 8.22 8.04 10.18
CA LEU A 46 8.43 6.79 9.45
C LEU A 46 8.95 7.01 8.02
N GLU A 47 8.80 8.18 7.45
CA GLU A 47 9.14 8.47 6.05
C GLU A 47 10.61 8.18 5.73
N ARG A 48 11.49 8.32 6.72
CA ARG A 48 12.93 8.01 6.57
C ARG A 48 13.26 6.53 6.43
N PHE A 49 12.32 5.65 6.76
CA PHE A 49 12.47 4.20 6.65
C PHE A 49 11.85 3.66 5.37
N GLY A 50 11.19 4.53 4.59
CA GLY A 50 10.56 4.14 3.35
C GLY A 50 11.55 3.58 2.34
N PHE A 51 11.19 2.49 1.72
CA PHE A 51 11.82 1.92 0.54
C PHE A 51 10.80 1.14 -0.29
N LYS A 52 11.08 1.01 -1.58
CA LYS A 52 10.30 0.22 -2.52
C LYS A 52 10.94 -1.14 -2.73
N GLY A 53 10.29 -2.20 -2.32
CA GLY A 53 10.61 -3.57 -2.72
C GLY A 53 9.66 -4.04 -3.83
N TYR A 54 8.37 -4.06 -3.51
CA TYR A 54 7.29 -4.43 -4.42
C TYR A 54 6.08 -3.51 -4.32
N SER A 55 5.99 -2.66 -3.32
CA SER A 55 4.92 -1.67 -3.22
C SER A 55 5.01 -0.63 -4.34
N GLN A 56 3.96 0.14 -4.53
CA GLN A 56 3.92 1.17 -5.57
C GLN A 56 4.97 2.26 -5.32
N GLN A 57 5.20 2.60 -4.05
CA GLN A 57 6.10 3.67 -3.62
C GLN A 57 7.06 3.18 -2.52
N ASP A 58 7.01 3.78 -1.35
CA ASP A 58 7.90 3.54 -0.22
C ASP A 58 7.22 2.76 0.94
N GLU A 59 6.08 2.15 0.69
CA GLU A 59 5.25 1.47 1.69
C GLU A 59 5.95 0.28 2.35
N ASP A 60 6.73 -0.50 1.60
CA ASP A 60 7.41 -1.70 2.13
C ASP A 60 8.30 -1.35 3.33
N GLY A 61 9.06 -0.27 3.21
CA GLY A 61 9.94 0.20 4.27
C GLY A 61 9.19 0.73 5.48
N ILE A 62 8.12 1.50 5.25
CA ILE A 62 7.28 2.05 6.32
C ILE A 62 6.60 0.90 7.08
N LEU A 63 6.03 -0.08 6.38
CA LEU A 63 5.39 -1.25 6.99
C LEU A 63 6.38 -2.08 7.80
N GLN A 64 7.56 -2.34 7.26
CA GLN A 64 8.62 -3.05 7.98
C GLN A 64 8.97 -2.35 9.31
N GLU A 65 9.10 -1.04 9.30
CA GLU A 65 9.41 -0.27 10.50
C GLU A 65 8.24 -0.22 11.49
N ILE A 66 6.98 -0.11 11.01
CA ILE A 66 5.81 -0.21 11.88
C ILE A 66 5.83 -1.54 12.63
N PHE A 67 5.97 -2.67 11.92
CA PHE A 67 5.96 -3.99 12.55
C PHE A 67 7.16 -4.22 13.48
N ARG A 68 8.30 -3.59 13.20
CA ARG A 68 9.43 -3.60 14.13
C ARG A 68 9.13 -2.88 15.45
N ARG A 69 8.31 -1.81 15.41
CA ARG A 69 7.98 -0.98 16.59
C ARG A 69 6.87 -1.57 17.46
N ILE A 70 5.90 -2.25 16.85
CA ILE A 70 4.72 -2.77 17.57
C ILE A 70 4.81 -4.26 17.86
N ASP A 71 5.89 -4.92 17.46
CA ASP A 71 6.03 -6.36 17.38
C ASP A 71 4.93 -7.01 16.49
N LEU A 72 5.14 -8.22 16.07
CA LEU A 72 4.13 -8.98 15.32
C LEU A 72 3.15 -9.64 16.28
N GLY A 73 1.92 -9.82 15.81
CA GLY A 73 0.94 -10.63 16.50
C GLY A 73 1.44 -12.06 16.75
N SER A 74 0.76 -12.79 17.60
CA SER A 74 1.09 -14.17 17.93
C SER A 74 -0.07 -15.12 17.59
N GLY A 75 0.23 -16.44 17.51
CA GLY A 75 -0.78 -17.46 17.21
C GLY A 75 -1.03 -17.68 15.73
N GLU A 76 -2.18 -18.29 15.41
CA GLU A 76 -2.50 -18.73 14.04
C GLU A 76 -2.66 -17.57 13.04
N ASN A 77 -2.99 -16.38 13.51
CA ASN A 77 -3.18 -15.20 12.68
C ASN A 77 -1.95 -14.30 12.61
N ALA A 78 -0.84 -14.69 13.24
CA ALA A 78 0.42 -13.98 13.11
C ALA A 78 0.90 -13.99 11.65
N ARG A 79 1.46 -12.85 11.20
CA ARG A 79 1.90 -12.63 9.83
C ARG A 79 0.79 -12.84 8.81
N ARG A 80 -0.41 -12.35 9.12
CA ARG A 80 -1.57 -12.44 8.23
C ARG A 80 -1.97 -11.06 7.73
N PHE A 81 -2.24 -11.00 6.44
CA PHE A 81 -2.73 -9.80 5.77
C PHE A 81 -4.04 -10.03 5.00
N VAL A 82 -4.76 -8.95 4.77
CA VAL A 82 -5.80 -8.80 3.75
C VAL A 82 -5.44 -7.58 2.92
N GLU A 83 -5.41 -7.71 1.61
CA GLU A 83 -5.21 -6.59 0.69
C GLU A 83 -6.29 -6.59 -0.38
N ILE A 84 -6.86 -5.40 -0.59
CA ILE A 84 -7.97 -5.12 -1.49
C ILE A 84 -7.47 -4.15 -2.55
N GLY A 85 -7.59 -4.53 -3.85
CA GLY A 85 -7.04 -3.79 -4.96
C GLY A 85 -5.56 -4.11 -5.19
N VAL A 86 -5.26 -5.38 -5.56
CA VAL A 86 -3.87 -5.85 -5.67
C VAL A 86 -3.29 -5.74 -7.07
N GLY A 87 -4.06 -5.25 -8.02
CA GLY A 87 -3.61 -5.16 -9.41
C GLY A 87 -3.23 -6.53 -9.99
N ASP A 88 -2.07 -6.62 -10.61
CA ASP A 88 -1.54 -7.88 -11.15
C ASP A 88 -0.69 -8.68 -10.14
N GLY A 89 -0.63 -8.21 -8.90
CA GLY A 89 0.09 -8.82 -7.79
C GLY A 89 1.59 -8.56 -7.77
N LEU A 90 2.16 -7.75 -8.68
CA LEU A 90 3.58 -7.43 -8.71
C LEU A 90 3.92 -6.06 -8.13
N GLU A 91 2.92 -5.20 -7.98
CA GLU A 91 3.07 -3.88 -7.38
C GLU A 91 1.94 -3.66 -6.37
N ASN A 92 2.16 -4.11 -5.14
CA ASN A 92 1.20 -4.00 -4.05
C ASN A 92 1.88 -4.02 -2.67
N ASN A 93 1.14 -3.69 -1.61
CA ASN A 93 1.68 -3.49 -0.27
C ASN A 93 2.03 -4.79 0.48
N THR A 94 1.65 -5.97 -0.03
CA THR A 94 1.83 -7.22 0.71
C THR A 94 2.69 -8.26 0.01
N LEU A 95 3.11 -8.05 -1.24
CA LEU A 95 4.00 -8.99 -1.93
C LEU A 95 5.35 -9.12 -1.20
N TYR A 96 5.92 -8.00 -0.72
CA TYR A 96 7.16 -8.03 0.05
C TYR A 96 7.00 -8.85 1.35
N LEU A 97 5.84 -8.76 2.01
CA LEU A 97 5.52 -9.54 3.20
C LEU A 97 5.31 -11.02 2.85
N LEU A 98 4.62 -11.32 1.74
CA LEU A 98 4.43 -12.70 1.24
C LEU A 98 5.79 -13.38 1.02
N GLN A 99 6.77 -12.68 0.45
CA GLN A 99 8.14 -13.18 0.27
C GLN A 99 8.86 -13.45 1.60
N GLN A 100 8.44 -12.80 2.68
CA GLN A 100 8.96 -13.01 4.04
C GLN A 100 8.19 -14.09 4.82
N GLY A 101 7.38 -14.90 4.13
CA GLY A 101 6.63 -16.01 4.72
C GLY A 101 5.32 -15.59 5.42
N TRP A 102 4.81 -14.39 5.11
CA TRP A 102 3.46 -14.01 5.52
C TRP A 102 2.43 -14.77 4.68
N ARG A 103 1.19 -14.77 5.14
CA ARG A 103 0.06 -15.37 4.44
C ARG A 103 -1.13 -14.44 4.43
N GLY A 104 -1.98 -14.54 3.43
CA GLY A 104 -3.14 -13.67 3.40
C GLY A 104 -4.08 -13.87 2.25
N LEU A 105 -4.97 -12.88 2.12
CA LEU A 105 -5.99 -12.78 1.11
C LEU A 105 -5.71 -11.58 0.22
N TRP A 106 -5.72 -11.81 -1.07
CA TRP A 106 -5.78 -10.79 -2.11
C TRP A 106 -7.19 -10.74 -2.71
N ILE A 107 -7.72 -9.52 -2.90
CA ILE A 107 -8.99 -9.30 -3.57
C ILE A 107 -8.78 -8.29 -4.69
N ASP A 108 -9.20 -8.62 -5.90
CA ASP A 108 -9.18 -7.71 -7.05
C ASP A 108 -10.42 -7.93 -7.91
N ALA A 109 -10.88 -6.88 -8.60
CA ALA A 109 -12.07 -6.94 -9.44
C ALA A 109 -11.76 -7.45 -10.85
N ASP A 110 -10.56 -7.18 -11.36
CA ASP A 110 -10.18 -7.41 -12.73
C ASP A 110 -9.91 -8.90 -13.02
N GLN A 111 -10.62 -9.45 -14.01
CA GLN A 111 -10.53 -10.85 -14.38
C GLN A 111 -9.17 -11.23 -14.95
N ASP A 112 -8.59 -10.37 -15.80
CA ASP A 112 -7.33 -10.65 -16.48
C ASP A 112 -6.16 -10.56 -15.49
N ARG A 113 -6.18 -9.57 -14.60
CA ARG A 113 -5.23 -9.44 -13.49
C ARG A 113 -5.31 -10.66 -12.57
N CYS A 114 -6.50 -11.07 -12.15
CA CYS A 114 -6.69 -12.28 -11.35
C CYS A 114 -6.20 -13.55 -12.05
N ALA A 115 -6.38 -13.67 -13.38
CA ALA A 115 -5.85 -14.79 -14.14
C ALA A 115 -4.30 -14.77 -14.17
N ALA A 116 -3.68 -13.60 -14.33
CA ALA A 116 -2.23 -13.42 -14.26
C ALA A 116 -1.69 -13.80 -12.86
N ILE A 117 -2.37 -13.37 -11.78
CA ILE A 117 -2.03 -13.76 -10.41
C ILE A 117 -2.10 -15.28 -10.24
N ARG A 118 -3.17 -15.93 -10.68
CA ARG A 118 -3.31 -17.39 -10.58
C ARG A 118 -2.18 -18.14 -11.28
N ALA A 119 -1.75 -17.66 -12.44
CA ALA A 119 -0.63 -18.26 -13.16
C ALA A 119 0.72 -18.03 -12.47
N ARG A 120 0.98 -16.80 -12.07
CA ARG A 120 2.27 -16.37 -11.49
C ARG A 120 2.47 -16.87 -10.07
N PHE A 121 1.42 -16.86 -9.25
CA PHE A 121 1.43 -17.22 -7.83
C PHE A 121 0.84 -18.62 -7.58
N ALA A 122 0.91 -19.52 -8.56
CA ALA A 122 0.34 -20.88 -8.45
C ALA A 122 0.86 -21.65 -7.22
N ALA A 123 2.14 -21.50 -6.88
CA ALA A 123 2.75 -22.21 -5.74
C ALA A 123 2.19 -21.74 -4.39
N PRO A 124 2.18 -20.46 -4.02
CA PRO A 124 1.58 -20.01 -2.75
C PRO A 124 0.06 -20.22 -2.71
N LEU A 125 -0.64 -20.13 -3.83
CA LEU A 125 -2.08 -20.45 -3.89
C LEU A 125 -2.33 -21.95 -3.60
N ALA A 126 -1.54 -22.86 -4.20
CA ALA A 126 -1.65 -24.28 -3.95
C ALA A 126 -1.25 -24.67 -2.51
N ALA A 127 -0.28 -23.97 -1.92
CA ALA A 127 0.13 -24.14 -0.54
C ALA A 127 -0.86 -23.54 0.49
N GLY A 128 -1.85 -22.76 0.04
CA GLY A 128 -2.79 -22.05 0.92
C GLY A 128 -2.16 -20.91 1.73
N THR A 129 -0.94 -20.48 1.39
CA THR A 129 -0.30 -19.30 2.01
C THR A 129 -0.86 -18.01 1.42
N LEU A 130 -1.32 -18.04 0.19
CA LEU A 130 -2.06 -16.98 -0.48
C LEU A 130 -3.45 -17.47 -0.86
N GLN A 131 -4.46 -16.67 -0.62
CA GLN A 131 -5.81 -16.84 -1.18
C GLN A 131 -6.07 -15.69 -2.15
N LEU A 132 -6.83 -15.93 -3.21
CA LEU A 132 -7.23 -14.94 -4.18
C LEU A 132 -8.75 -14.98 -4.38
N THR A 133 -9.40 -13.86 -4.17
CA THR A 133 -10.82 -13.66 -4.46
C THR A 133 -10.97 -12.64 -5.59
N GLN A 134 -11.67 -13.00 -6.65
CA GLN A 134 -12.06 -12.08 -7.71
C GLN A 134 -13.43 -11.51 -7.40
N ALA A 135 -13.50 -10.22 -7.08
CA ALA A 135 -14.76 -9.54 -6.77
C ALA A 135 -14.64 -8.02 -6.91
N ILE A 136 -15.69 -7.37 -7.39
CA ILE A 136 -15.88 -5.93 -7.19
C ILE A 136 -16.21 -5.73 -5.72
N VAL A 137 -15.33 -5.05 -4.99
CA VAL A 137 -15.50 -4.79 -3.57
C VAL A 137 -16.36 -3.55 -3.37
N ASN A 138 -17.31 -3.66 -2.44
CA ASN A 138 -18.17 -2.55 -2.04
C ASN A 138 -18.52 -2.66 -0.54
N ALA A 139 -19.23 -1.66 -0.02
CA ALA A 139 -19.59 -1.60 1.40
C ALA A 139 -20.47 -2.79 1.85
N GLU A 140 -21.31 -3.32 0.96
CA GLU A 140 -22.27 -4.38 1.27
C GLU A 140 -21.61 -5.75 1.32
N ASN A 141 -20.55 -6.00 0.55
CA ASN A 141 -20.00 -7.34 0.37
C ASN A 141 -18.67 -7.61 1.11
N ILE A 142 -17.93 -6.58 1.49
CA ILE A 142 -16.55 -6.74 1.99
C ILE A 142 -16.45 -7.67 3.22
N ASN A 143 -17.36 -7.53 4.19
CA ASN A 143 -17.35 -8.40 5.37
C ASN A 143 -17.60 -9.87 4.99
N GLY A 144 -18.50 -10.11 4.04
CA GLY A 144 -18.80 -11.44 3.52
C GLY A 144 -17.63 -12.06 2.77
N LEU A 145 -16.91 -11.28 1.96
CA LEU A 145 -15.75 -11.74 1.20
C LEU A 145 -14.60 -12.18 2.14
N ILE A 146 -14.31 -11.39 3.16
CA ILE A 146 -13.27 -11.71 4.16
C ILE A 146 -13.68 -12.95 4.97
N ALA A 147 -14.94 -13.03 5.40
CA ALA A 147 -15.46 -14.17 6.16
C ALA A 147 -15.44 -15.48 5.33
N ALA A 148 -15.77 -15.40 4.03
CA ALA A 148 -15.72 -16.55 3.12
C ALA A 148 -14.30 -17.11 2.94
N ALA A 149 -13.27 -16.26 3.07
CA ALA A 149 -11.87 -16.68 3.09
C ALA A 149 -11.43 -17.28 4.45
N GLY A 150 -12.35 -17.39 5.42
CA GLY A 150 -12.06 -17.91 6.76
C GLY A 150 -11.22 -16.95 7.62
N ILE A 151 -11.14 -15.66 7.28
CA ILE A 151 -10.36 -14.68 8.01
C ILE A 151 -11.28 -13.98 9.02
N LYS A 152 -10.88 -13.99 10.28
CA LYS A 152 -11.60 -13.37 11.40
C LYS A 152 -10.68 -13.07 12.56
N GLY A 153 -11.12 -12.17 13.43
CA GLY A 153 -10.36 -11.76 14.62
C GLY A 153 -9.14 -10.91 14.28
N GLU A 154 -8.09 -11.03 15.06
CA GLU A 154 -6.88 -10.24 14.87
C GLU A 154 -6.10 -10.70 13.62
N ILE A 155 -5.67 -9.74 12.81
CA ILE A 155 -4.69 -9.88 11.72
C ILE A 155 -3.66 -8.77 11.82
N ASP A 156 -2.50 -8.93 11.21
CA ASP A 156 -1.46 -7.91 11.31
C ASP A 156 -1.70 -6.73 10.35
N LEU A 157 -2.15 -6.98 9.11
CA LEU A 157 -2.31 -5.93 8.11
C LEU A 157 -3.64 -6.03 7.34
N LEU A 158 -4.28 -4.88 7.20
CA LEU A 158 -5.33 -4.61 6.22
C LEU A 158 -4.85 -3.49 5.31
N SER A 159 -4.81 -3.73 4.00
CA SER A 159 -4.52 -2.72 2.97
C SER A 159 -5.75 -2.53 2.09
N ILE A 160 -6.12 -1.27 1.84
CA ILE A 160 -7.29 -0.89 1.02
C ILE A 160 -6.83 0.14 0.01
N ASP A 161 -6.91 -0.22 -1.28
CA ASP A 161 -6.56 0.64 -2.40
C ASP A 161 -7.39 0.20 -3.62
N ILE A 162 -8.55 0.83 -3.80
CA ILE A 162 -9.53 0.51 -4.87
C ILE A 162 -9.93 1.74 -5.67
N ASP A 163 -9.10 2.77 -5.60
CA ASP A 163 -9.23 3.97 -6.45
C ASP A 163 -10.59 4.70 -6.32
N GLY A 164 -11.26 4.64 -5.14
CA GLY A 164 -12.53 5.36 -5.02
C GLY A 164 -13.34 5.10 -3.75
N ASN A 165 -13.88 3.90 -3.59
CA ASN A 165 -14.74 3.56 -2.46
C ASN A 165 -13.99 3.20 -1.16
N ASP A 166 -12.70 3.48 -1.07
CA ASP A 166 -11.82 3.11 0.06
C ASP A 166 -12.38 3.52 1.41
N TYR A 167 -12.82 4.77 1.52
CA TYR A 167 -13.45 5.28 2.74
C TYR A 167 -14.70 4.47 3.12
N HIS A 168 -15.58 4.19 2.16
CA HIS A 168 -16.86 3.51 2.39
C HIS A 168 -16.66 2.03 2.72
N VAL A 169 -15.70 1.38 2.07
CA VAL A 169 -15.30 0.00 2.40
C VAL A 169 -14.71 -0.06 3.80
N PHE A 170 -13.79 0.86 4.15
CA PHE A 170 -13.24 0.92 5.50
C PHE A 170 -14.33 1.24 6.55
N GLU A 171 -15.28 2.12 6.24
CA GLU A 171 -16.40 2.44 7.14
C GLU A 171 -17.30 1.22 7.39
N ALA A 172 -17.60 0.44 6.33
CA ALA A 172 -18.49 -0.73 6.39
C ALA A 172 -17.85 -1.96 7.06
N LEU A 173 -16.52 -2.04 7.10
CA LEU A 173 -15.82 -3.14 7.76
C LEU A 173 -16.18 -3.20 9.26
N ASP A 174 -16.55 -4.39 9.74
CA ASP A 174 -16.83 -4.67 11.15
C ASP A 174 -15.54 -4.70 11.97
N ILE A 175 -15.01 -3.52 12.24
CA ILE A 175 -13.78 -3.25 13.00
C ILE A 175 -14.12 -2.28 14.16
N PRO A 176 -13.74 -2.60 15.40
CA PRO A 176 -13.21 -3.87 15.92
C PRO A 176 -14.36 -4.84 16.28
N GLY A 177 -14.66 -5.78 15.45
CA GLY A 177 -15.72 -6.77 15.65
C GLY A 177 -15.30 -8.11 15.08
N ALA A 178 -15.84 -8.44 13.89
CA ALA A 178 -15.44 -9.66 13.19
C ALA A 178 -13.98 -9.65 12.74
N LEU A 179 -13.40 -8.47 12.47
CA LEU A 179 -12.00 -8.27 12.08
C LEU A 179 -11.32 -7.24 13.01
N SER A 180 -10.05 -7.46 13.33
CA SER A 180 -9.26 -6.55 14.17
C SER A 180 -7.83 -6.43 13.64
N PRO A 181 -7.60 -5.65 12.57
CA PRO A 181 -6.27 -5.40 12.06
C PRO A 181 -5.40 -4.65 13.08
N ARG A 182 -4.13 -5.02 13.19
CA ARG A 182 -3.15 -4.29 13.99
C ARG A 182 -2.69 -3.02 13.28
N VAL A 183 -2.58 -3.10 11.93
CA VAL A 183 -2.22 -2.01 11.04
C VAL A 183 -3.24 -1.92 9.90
N VAL A 184 -3.61 -0.69 9.53
CA VAL A 184 -4.41 -0.40 8.34
C VAL A 184 -3.62 0.55 7.45
N VAL A 185 -3.50 0.19 6.18
CA VAL A 185 -3.01 1.06 5.11
C VAL A 185 -4.19 1.39 4.21
N ILE A 186 -4.35 2.66 3.85
CA ILE A 186 -5.46 3.08 3.00
C ILE A 186 -5.05 4.27 2.15
N GLU A 187 -5.44 4.25 0.88
CA GLU A 187 -5.19 5.35 -0.03
C GLU A 187 -5.95 6.62 0.40
N TYR A 188 -5.29 7.78 0.31
CA TYR A 188 -5.92 9.08 0.52
C TYR A 188 -5.68 10.02 -0.65
N ASN A 189 -6.65 10.87 -0.93
CA ASN A 189 -6.49 11.89 -1.94
C ASN A 189 -5.68 13.09 -1.40
N ALA A 190 -4.38 13.08 -1.68
CA ALA A 190 -3.44 14.09 -1.22
C ALA A 190 -3.60 15.48 -1.90
N ARG A 191 -4.55 15.62 -2.82
CA ARG A 191 -4.94 16.93 -3.36
C ARG A 191 -5.57 17.81 -2.29
N PHE A 192 -6.26 17.20 -1.33
CA PHE A 192 -6.98 17.91 -0.28
C PHE A 192 -6.14 18.05 0.97
N ARG A 193 -5.50 19.20 1.13
CA ARG A 193 -4.66 19.49 2.31
C ARG A 193 -5.50 19.65 3.57
N PRO A 194 -4.98 19.25 4.74
CA PRO A 194 -5.59 19.59 6.02
C PRO A 194 -5.87 21.10 6.14
N PRO A 195 -6.99 21.51 6.75
CA PRO A 195 -7.95 20.70 7.49
C PRO A 195 -9.16 20.21 6.66
N VAL A 196 -9.06 20.16 5.35
CA VAL A 196 -10.18 19.80 4.46
C VAL A 196 -10.65 18.38 4.69
N LYS A 197 -11.97 18.19 4.83
CA LYS A 197 -12.63 16.89 5.01
C LYS A 197 -13.59 16.66 3.87
N LEU A 198 -13.16 15.88 2.88
CA LEU A 198 -13.95 15.51 1.72
C LEU A 198 -13.90 13.99 1.54
N VAL A 199 -15.04 13.45 1.13
CA VAL A 199 -15.20 12.04 0.75
C VAL A 199 -16.00 12.01 -0.54
N GLN A 200 -15.56 11.23 -1.51
CA GLN A 200 -16.33 10.97 -2.71
C GLN A 200 -17.65 10.29 -2.33
N PRO A 201 -18.80 10.70 -2.91
CA PRO A 201 -20.07 10.00 -2.69
C PRO A 201 -19.94 8.51 -3.03
N TYR A 202 -20.58 7.66 -2.22
CA TYR A 202 -20.60 6.23 -2.45
C TYR A 202 -21.30 5.86 -3.76
N ASP A 203 -20.65 5.05 -4.56
CA ASP A 203 -21.21 4.39 -5.73
C ASP A 203 -20.66 2.96 -5.81
N ALA A 204 -21.47 1.94 -5.54
CA ALA A 204 -21.06 0.54 -5.53
C ALA A 204 -20.43 0.05 -6.85
N LEU A 205 -20.69 0.76 -7.95
CA LEU A 205 -20.17 0.44 -9.29
C LEU A 205 -19.11 1.42 -9.78
N TYR A 206 -18.64 2.31 -8.91
CA TYR A 206 -17.62 3.27 -9.28
C TYR A 206 -16.36 2.57 -9.81
N SER A 207 -15.82 3.11 -10.88
CA SER A 207 -14.52 2.75 -11.45
C SER A 207 -13.76 4.02 -11.76
N TRP A 208 -12.50 4.08 -11.33
CA TRP A 208 -11.65 5.23 -11.55
C TRP A 208 -11.45 5.52 -13.04
N ASP A 209 -11.56 6.79 -13.41
CA ASP A 209 -11.44 7.29 -14.77
C ASP A 209 -10.06 7.88 -15.10
N GLY A 210 -9.10 7.75 -14.18
CA GLY A 210 -7.76 8.32 -14.31
C GLY A 210 -7.65 9.77 -13.86
N SER A 211 -8.73 10.38 -13.35
CA SER A 211 -8.73 11.76 -12.85
C SER A 211 -8.37 11.82 -11.36
N ASP A 212 -8.28 13.05 -10.82
CA ASP A 212 -8.09 13.29 -9.40
C ASP A 212 -9.40 13.29 -8.57
N TYR A 213 -10.49 12.82 -9.16
CA TYR A 213 -11.77 12.64 -8.49
C TYR A 213 -11.89 11.22 -7.96
N PHE A 214 -11.32 10.95 -6.79
CA PHE A 214 -11.36 9.64 -6.13
C PHE A 214 -11.24 9.76 -4.61
N GLY A 215 -11.71 8.76 -3.91
CA GLY A 215 -11.41 8.46 -2.50
C GLY A 215 -11.81 9.55 -1.50
N ALA A 216 -10.95 9.78 -0.52
CA ALA A 216 -11.20 10.69 0.58
C ALA A 216 -9.94 11.47 0.99
N SER A 217 -10.13 12.66 1.57
CA SER A 217 -9.04 13.43 2.17
C SER A 217 -8.47 12.72 3.41
N LEU A 218 -7.19 12.96 3.71
CA LEU A 218 -6.53 12.40 4.91
C LEU A 218 -7.30 12.73 6.19
N CYS A 219 -7.85 13.95 6.33
CA CYS A 219 -8.60 14.35 7.52
C CYS A 219 -9.91 13.58 7.69
N ALA A 220 -10.59 13.23 6.59
CA ALA A 220 -11.79 12.40 6.65
C ALA A 220 -11.47 10.96 7.05
N LEU A 221 -10.43 10.36 6.47
CA LEU A 221 -9.94 9.03 6.84
C LEU A 221 -9.44 8.97 8.29
N HIS A 222 -8.73 10.00 8.74
CA HIS A 222 -8.27 10.10 10.13
C HIS A 222 -9.43 10.12 11.13
N ASP A 223 -10.49 10.90 10.87
CA ASP A 223 -11.67 10.91 11.73
C ASP A 223 -12.35 9.52 11.76
N LEU A 224 -12.45 8.85 10.62
CA LEU A 224 -13.00 7.50 10.54
C LEU A 224 -12.14 6.48 11.31
N ALA A 225 -10.84 6.49 11.07
CA ALA A 225 -9.90 5.59 11.73
C ALA A 225 -9.92 5.76 13.26
N ARG A 226 -9.97 7.02 13.75
CA ARG A 226 -10.12 7.30 15.19
C ARG A 226 -11.41 6.72 15.78
N ARG A 227 -12.53 6.81 15.07
CA ARG A 227 -13.80 6.17 15.53
C ARG A 227 -13.65 4.65 15.62
N LYS A 228 -12.84 4.04 14.75
CA LYS A 228 -12.56 2.60 14.75
C LYS A 228 -11.42 2.17 15.70
N GLY A 229 -10.84 3.11 16.47
CA GLY A 229 -9.83 2.82 17.48
C GLY A 229 -8.39 2.81 16.97
N TYR A 230 -8.10 3.52 15.87
CA TYR A 230 -6.77 3.65 15.27
C TYR A 230 -6.20 5.07 15.44
N VAL A 231 -4.89 5.17 15.35
CA VAL A 231 -4.14 6.43 15.30
C VAL A 231 -3.35 6.49 13.99
N LEU A 232 -3.29 7.67 13.39
CA LEU A 232 -2.45 7.95 12.23
C LEU A 232 -0.99 7.99 12.68
N VAL A 233 -0.11 7.20 12.05
CA VAL A 233 1.31 7.14 12.41
C VAL A 233 2.24 7.67 11.32
N ALA A 234 1.79 7.64 10.07
CA ALA A 234 2.51 8.21 8.92
C ALA A 234 1.58 8.39 7.72
N THR A 235 2.03 9.16 6.75
CA THR A 235 1.72 8.97 5.33
C THR A 235 3.03 8.76 4.59
N ASN A 236 3.00 8.07 3.46
CA ASN A 236 4.22 7.91 2.67
C ASN A 236 4.66 9.24 2.02
N LEU A 237 5.94 9.35 1.71
CA LEU A 237 6.55 10.60 1.23
C LEU A 237 5.94 11.07 -0.10
N THR A 238 5.41 10.15 -0.89
CA THR A 238 4.77 10.42 -2.19
C THR A 238 3.32 10.88 -2.08
N GLY A 239 2.70 10.74 -0.90
CA GLY A 239 1.33 11.21 -0.67
C GLY A 239 0.28 10.31 -1.33
N VAL A 240 0.41 9.00 -1.22
CA VAL A 240 -0.56 8.00 -1.71
C VAL A 240 -1.28 7.35 -0.55
N ASN A 241 -0.55 6.73 0.36
CA ASN A 241 -1.08 5.91 1.44
C ASN A 241 -0.95 6.55 2.82
N ALA A 242 -1.97 6.35 3.66
CA ALA A 242 -1.97 6.66 5.08
C ALA A 242 -1.86 5.38 5.91
N PHE A 243 -1.05 5.40 6.95
CA PHE A 243 -0.77 4.27 7.82
C PHE A 243 -1.36 4.51 9.19
N PHE A 244 -2.21 3.61 9.61
CA PHE A 244 -2.89 3.65 10.90
C PHE A 244 -2.49 2.44 11.73
N VAL A 245 -2.19 2.65 13.00
CA VAL A 245 -1.91 1.59 13.98
C VAL A 245 -3.01 1.57 15.02
N ARG A 246 -3.43 0.37 15.41
CA ARG A 246 -4.43 0.23 16.47
C ARG A 246 -3.93 0.89 17.77
N LYS A 247 -4.78 1.67 18.40
CA LYS A 247 -4.42 2.60 19.47
C LYS A 247 -3.69 1.93 20.66
N ASP A 248 -4.09 0.72 21.02
CA ASP A 248 -3.47 -0.06 22.09
C ASP A 248 -2.02 -0.47 21.81
N LEU A 249 -1.61 -0.49 20.53
CA LEU A 249 -0.28 -0.87 20.08
C LEU A 249 0.64 0.33 19.80
N ALA A 250 0.08 1.49 19.57
CA ALA A 250 0.86 2.65 19.11
C ALA A 250 1.80 3.20 20.20
N GLY A 251 1.34 3.30 21.43
CA GLY A 251 2.15 3.79 22.55
C GLY A 251 2.87 5.11 22.25
N ALA A 252 4.14 5.19 22.67
CA ALA A 252 5.02 6.33 22.40
C ALA A 252 5.98 6.08 21.19
N HIS A 253 5.76 5.02 20.44
CA HIS A 253 6.67 4.57 19.38
C HIS A 253 6.58 5.41 18.11
N PHE A 254 5.51 6.17 17.93
CA PHE A 254 5.23 6.94 16.72
C PHE A 254 5.14 8.43 17.00
N TYR A 255 5.23 9.22 15.95
CA TYR A 255 4.97 10.65 16.04
C TYR A 255 3.54 10.90 16.54
N PRO A 256 3.30 11.87 17.43
CA PRO A 256 1.98 12.06 18.02
C PRO A 256 0.90 12.38 16.99
N ASP A 257 -0.22 11.67 17.07
CA ASP A 257 -1.42 11.90 16.27
C ASP A 257 -2.25 13.06 16.85
N THR A 258 -1.65 14.23 16.95
CA THR A 258 -2.30 15.43 17.49
C THR A 258 -2.72 16.42 16.42
N ASP A 259 -2.06 16.37 15.27
CA ASP A 259 -2.33 17.24 14.12
C ASP A 259 -2.09 16.49 12.81
N THR A 260 -3.17 16.25 12.08
CA THR A 260 -3.12 15.59 10.76
C THR A 260 -2.22 16.34 9.79
N ALA A 261 -2.10 17.67 9.91
CA ALA A 261 -1.23 18.46 9.05
C ALA A 261 0.26 18.15 9.24
N ALA A 262 0.66 17.77 10.46
CA ALA A 262 2.05 17.40 10.73
C ALA A 262 2.47 16.07 10.06
N LEU A 263 1.51 15.16 9.79
CA LEU A 263 1.74 13.87 9.15
C LEU A 263 1.33 13.85 7.67
N PHE A 264 0.81 14.96 7.15
CA PHE A 264 0.36 15.06 5.76
C PHE A 264 1.53 15.22 4.81
N ASN A 265 1.65 14.33 3.84
CA ASN A 265 2.49 14.49 2.68
C ASN A 265 1.63 14.82 1.44
N PRO A 266 1.96 15.87 0.68
CA PRO A 266 1.24 16.20 -0.55
C PRO A 266 1.56 15.22 -1.67
N ALA A 267 0.69 15.15 -2.68
CA ALA A 267 0.90 14.34 -3.88
C ALA A 267 2.24 14.63 -4.56
N ARG A 268 3.08 13.62 -4.63
CA ARG A 268 4.40 13.60 -5.30
C ARG A 268 4.56 12.26 -6.03
N TYR A 269 3.55 11.81 -6.77
CA TYR A 269 3.44 10.46 -7.35
C TYR A 269 4.62 10.04 -8.24
N ARG A 270 5.46 10.98 -8.68
CA ARG A 270 6.66 10.71 -9.48
C ARG A 270 7.96 10.87 -8.70
N LEU A 271 7.89 10.91 -7.37
CA LEU A 271 9.06 11.06 -6.53
C LEU A 271 9.89 9.77 -6.47
N ILE A 272 9.23 8.62 -6.50
CA ILE A 272 9.83 7.29 -6.53
C ILE A 272 9.49 6.67 -7.88
N PRO A 273 10.46 6.41 -8.76
CA PRO A 273 10.19 5.84 -10.07
C PRO A 273 9.84 4.35 -9.98
N GLY A 274 8.99 3.87 -10.88
CA GLY A 274 8.56 2.47 -10.93
C GLY A 274 9.69 1.47 -11.17
N PHE A 275 10.83 1.93 -11.73
CA PHE A 275 12.00 1.12 -12.09
C PHE A 275 13.27 1.55 -11.34
N ASP A 276 13.12 1.87 -10.06
CA ASP A 276 14.23 2.41 -9.25
C ASP A 276 15.41 1.43 -9.07
N ASN A 277 15.18 0.13 -9.24
CA ASN A 277 16.21 -0.92 -9.18
C ASN A 277 16.65 -1.45 -10.56
N GLY A 278 16.21 -0.84 -11.65
CA GLY A 278 16.67 -1.14 -13.01
C GLY A 278 16.04 -2.39 -13.66
N HIS A 279 15.18 -3.12 -12.97
CA HIS A 279 14.52 -4.32 -13.48
C HIS A 279 13.01 -4.26 -13.25
N LEU A 280 12.27 -4.90 -14.17
CA LEU A 280 10.81 -5.09 -13.95
C LEU A 280 10.58 -6.00 -12.75
N PRO A 281 9.54 -5.72 -11.93
CA PRO A 281 9.18 -6.58 -10.83
C PRO A 281 8.79 -7.97 -11.34
N GLY A 282 9.24 -8.99 -10.63
CA GLY A 282 8.95 -10.38 -10.94
C GLY A 282 8.75 -11.19 -9.68
N TYR A 283 7.99 -12.25 -9.76
CA TYR A 283 7.79 -13.17 -8.65
C TYR A 283 8.44 -14.52 -8.95
N GLY A 284 9.13 -15.04 -7.96
CA GLY A 284 9.64 -16.41 -7.92
C GLY A 284 9.84 -16.86 -6.48
N PRO A 285 9.86 -18.18 -6.22
CA PRO A 285 10.05 -18.68 -4.86
C PRO A 285 11.48 -18.41 -4.39
N TYR A 286 11.63 -17.66 -3.31
CA TYR A 286 12.88 -17.49 -2.61
C TYR A 286 12.94 -18.43 -1.41
N LEU A 287 14.15 -18.87 -1.04
CA LEU A 287 14.37 -19.64 0.18
C LEU A 287 14.65 -18.68 1.34
N LEU A 288 13.77 -18.68 2.34
CA LEU A 288 14.05 -18.02 3.62
C LEU A 288 15.17 -18.80 4.33
N LYS A 289 16.24 -18.11 4.75
CA LYS A 289 17.39 -18.70 5.44
C LYS A 289 17.58 -18.11 6.82
#